data_cebae53f446b5a287d7c61a6a62e9435
#
_entry.id   cebae53f446b5a287d7c61a6a62e9435
#
_cell.length_a   1.000
_cell.length_b   1.000
_cell.length_c   1.000
_cell.angle_alpha   90.00
_cell.angle_beta   90.00
_cell.angle_gamma   90.00
#
_symmetry.space_group_name_H-M   'P 1'
#
loop_
_entity.id
_entity.type
_entity.pdbx_description
1 polymer ?
#
loop_
_entity_poly.entity_id
_entity_poly.type
_entity_poly.pdbx_seq_one_letter_code
_entity_poly.pdbx_strand_id
1 'polypeptide(L)'
;MSDYIVRATAANSQIRAFAAVTTDMVETARKNHNTSPVATAALGRLLTGGAMMGAMMKGEKDLLTLRIHAGGPLQGVTVTADSHGNVKGYVGNPDVCIPANSKGKLDVAGAVGVGFMDGTKRAICGTGCSSDQRDRRRSHLLFCNQRAGSVCGRTGCADE
;
A
#
# COMPACT_ATOMS: atom_id res chain seq x y z
N MET A 1 6.73 3.27 -21.62
CA MET A 1 6.39 4.58 -20.99
C MET A 1 6.98 4.51 -19.59
N SER A 2 7.87 5.40 -19.19
CA SER A 2 8.49 5.31 -17.85
C SER A 2 7.46 5.64 -16.77
N ASP A 3 7.54 4.94 -15.65
CA ASP A 3 6.71 5.20 -14.47
C ASP A 3 7.01 6.60 -13.90
N TYR A 4 5.99 7.27 -13.38
CA TYR A 4 6.13 8.60 -12.79
C TYR A 4 5.05 8.86 -11.73
N ILE A 5 5.36 9.80 -10.83
CA ILE A 5 4.42 10.32 -9.83
C ILE A 5 4.25 11.81 -10.06
N VAL A 6 3.00 12.27 -10.13
CA VAL A 6 2.63 13.69 -10.23
C VAL A 6 2.10 14.13 -8.87
N ARG A 7 2.60 15.29 -8.43
CA ARG A 7 2.10 15.97 -7.23
C ARG A 7 1.46 17.28 -7.62
N ALA A 8 0.24 17.52 -7.15
CA ALA A 8 -0.48 18.77 -7.33
C ALA A 8 -0.88 19.39 -5.99
N THR A 9 -0.95 20.69 -5.93
CA THR A 9 -1.44 21.45 -4.77
C THR A 9 -2.53 22.42 -5.23
N ALA A 10 -3.53 22.64 -4.38
CA ALA A 10 -4.63 23.56 -4.62
C ALA A 10 -5.00 24.31 -3.33
N ALA A 11 -5.86 25.35 -3.45
CA ALA A 11 -6.35 26.13 -2.34
C ALA A 11 -5.23 26.65 -1.41
N ASN A 12 -4.25 27.37 -1.97
CA ASN A 12 -3.09 27.90 -1.22
C ASN A 12 -2.37 26.80 -0.42
N SER A 13 -2.12 25.65 -1.05
CA SER A 13 -1.45 24.48 -0.46
C SER A 13 -2.23 23.76 0.66
N GLN A 14 -3.50 24.07 0.83
CA GLN A 14 -4.36 23.36 1.79
C GLN A 14 -4.73 21.95 1.30
N ILE A 15 -4.80 21.76 -0.03
CA ILE A 15 -5.10 20.46 -0.65
C ILE A 15 -3.84 19.98 -1.38
N ARG A 16 -3.50 18.72 -1.18
CA ARG A 16 -2.45 18.02 -1.93
C ARG A 16 -3.03 16.79 -2.57
N ALA A 17 -2.75 16.60 -3.87
CA ALA A 17 -3.14 15.43 -4.63
C ALA A 17 -1.90 14.74 -5.20
N PHE A 18 -1.96 13.42 -5.31
CA PHE A 18 -0.93 12.60 -5.92
C PHE A 18 -1.58 11.69 -6.95
N ALA A 19 -0.92 11.52 -8.08
CA ALA A 19 -1.29 10.56 -9.11
C ALA A 19 -0.02 9.85 -9.58
N ALA A 20 -0.11 8.55 -9.86
CA ALA A 20 1.03 7.77 -10.28
C ALA A 20 0.67 6.86 -11.46
N VAL A 21 1.62 6.71 -12.39
CA VAL A 21 1.66 5.63 -13.37
C VAL A 21 2.77 4.68 -12.92
N THR A 22 2.43 3.40 -12.73
CA THR A 22 3.29 2.41 -12.09
C THR A 22 3.25 1.07 -12.82
N THR A 23 3.09 1.10 -14.12
CA THR A 23 2.92 -0.10 -14.94
C THR A 23 4.18 -0.95 -14.96
N ASP A 24 5.34 -0.33 -15.19
CA ASP A 24 6.63 -1.02 -15.30
C ASP A 24 7.06 -1.59 -13.94
N MET A 25 6.80 -0.85 -12.86
CA MET A 25 7.06 -1.28 -11.49
C MET A 25 6.23 -2.51 -11.12
N VAL A 26 4.93 -2.49 -11.42
CA VAL A 26 4.03 -3.62 -11.11
C VAL A 26 4.38 -4.84 -11.97
N GLU A 27 4.72 -4.64 -13.24
CA GLU A 27 5.15 -5.72 -14.11
C GLU A 27 6.48 -6.35 -13.64
N THR A 28 7.41 -5.55 -13.15
CA THR A 28 8.65 -6.02 -12.54
C THR A 28 8.37 -6.87 -11.29
N ALA A 29 7.48 -6.39 -10.42
CA ALA A 29 7.06 -7.15 -9.24
C ALA A 29 6.37 -8.47 -9.62
N ARG A 30 5.51 -8.45 -10.65
CA ARG A 30 4.85 -9.65 -11.17
C ARG A 30 5.86 -10.69 -11.64
N LYS A 31 6.85 -10.28 -12.40
CA LYS A 31 7.92 -11.17 -12.91
C LYS A 31 8.77 -11.74 -11.79
N ASN A 32 9.17 -10.90 -10.83
CA ASN A 32 10.05 -11.32 -9.74
C ASN A 32 9.38 -12.31 -8.78
N HIS A 33 8.08 -12.17 -8.55
CA HIS A 33 7.32 -13.00 -7.61
C HIS A 33 6.43 -14.03 -8.31
N ASN A 34 6.38 -14.05 -9.65
CA ASN A 34 5.55 -14.93 -10.47
C ASN A 34 4.09 -14.95 -9.99
N THR A 35 3.50 -13.77 -9.76
CA THR A 35 2.19 -13.63 -9.13
C THR A 35 1.05 -13.86 -10.12
N SER A 36 -0.02 -14.53 -9.66
CA SER A 36 -1.29 -14.66 -10.38
C SER A 36 -1.93 -13.29 -10.66
N PRO A 37 -2.86 -13.18 -11.62
CA PRO A 37 -3.50 -11.89 -11.93
C PRO A 37 -4.15 -11.19 -10.72
N VAL A 38 -4.78 -11.96 -9.85
CA VAL A 38 -5.43 -11.41 -8.63
C VAL A 38 -4.39 -10.93 -7.62
N ALA A 39 -3.34 -11.74 -7.38
CA ALA A 39 -2.25 -11.37 -6.50
C ALA A 39 -1.47 -10.16 -7.04
N THR A 40 -1.23 -10.11 -8.36
CA THR A 40 -0.62 -8.95 -9.04
C THR A 40 -1.45 -7.69 -8.85
N ALA A 41 -2.77 -7.78 -8.99
CA ALA A 41 -3.66 -6.63 -8.81
C ALA A 41 -3.66 -6.12 -7.35
N ALA A 42 -3.62 -7.02 -6.38
CA ALA A 42 -3.53 -6.67 -4.96
C ALA A 42 -2.20 -6.02 -4.62
N LEU A 43 -1.10 -6.67 -5.01
CA LEU A 43 0.27 -6.17 -4.78
C LEU A 43 0.50 -4.83 -5.49
N GLY A 44 0.11 -4.72 -6.76
CA GLY A 44 0.31 -3.52 -7.56
C GLY A 44 -0.41 -2.29 -6.99
N ARG A 45 -1.64 -2.47 -6.50
CA ARG A 45 -2.38 -1.37 -5.84
C ARG A 45 -1.67 -0.89 -4.57
N LEU A 46 -1.16 -1.82 -3.75
CA LEU A 46 -0.45 -1.46 -2.53
C LEU A 46 0.93 -0.85 -2.82
N LEU A 47 1.66 -1.36 -3.84
CA LEU A 47 2.92 -0.78 -4.31
C LEU A 47 2.73 0.66 -4.79
N THR A 48 1.72 0.91 -5.62
CA THR A 48 1.38 2.26 -6.11
C THR A 48 1.04 3.20 -4.95
N GLY A 49 0.21 2.73 -4.01
CA GLY A 49 -0.10 3.49 -2.80
C GLY A 49 1.14 3.77 -1.96
N GLY A 50 2.00 2.77 -1.77
CA GLY A 50 3.27 2.89 -1.06
C GLY A 50 4.21 3.92 -1.70
N ALA A 51 4.36 3.88 -3.03
CA ALA A 51 5.18 4.83 -3.77
C ALA A 51 4.70 6.29 -3.59
N MET A 52 3.39 6.52 -3.74
CA MET A 52 2.82 7.85 -3.52
C MET A 52 3.00 8.34 -2.09
N MET A 53 2.81 7.47 -1.12
CA MET A 53 3.00 7.80 0.31
C MET A 53 4.47 7.98 0.66
N GLY A 54 5.37 7.19 0.09
CA GLY A 54 6.81 7.37 0.18
C GLY A 54 7.23 8.75 -0.26
N ALA A 55 6.77 9.17 -1.45
CA ALA A 55 7.04 10.49 -2.00
C ALA A 55 6.48 11.67 -1.16
N MET A 56 5.62 11.39 -0.17
CA MET A 56 5.13 12.40 0.79
C MET A 56 6.03 12.55 2.01
N MET A 57 6.94 11.64 2.24
CA MET A 57 7.84 11.68 3.39
C MET A 57 8.89 12.77 3.23
N LYS A 58 9.29 13.38 4.35
CA LYS A 58 10.24 14.51 4.35
C LYS A 58 11.67 14.10 4.67
N GLY A 59 11.85 13.01 5.40
CA GLY A 59 13.17 12.53 5.81
C GLY A 59 13.76 11.61 4.74
N GLU A 60 14.98 11.89 4.28
CA GLU A 60 15.67 11.09 3.26
C GLU A 60 15.87 9.62 3.69
N LYS A 61 15.97 9.39 4.99
CA LYS A 61 16.14 8.04 5.57
C LYS A 61 14.84 7.43 6.10
N ASP A 62 13.71 8.06 5.82
CA ASP A 62 12.42 7.54 6.24
C ASP A 62 12.05 6.30 5.43
N LEU A 63 11.54 5.28 6.10
CA LEU A 63 10.94 4.10 5.49
C LEU A 63 9.51 3.95 5.96
N LEU A 64 8.62 3.76 5.02
CA LEU A 64 7.22 3.42 5.26
C LEU A 64 7.01 1.95 4.96
N THR A 65 6.46 1.22 5.90
CA THR A 65 6.00 -0.16 5.67
C THR A 65 4.49 -0.19 5.79
N LEU A 66 3.83 -0.67 4.75
CA LEU A 66 2.40 -0.93 4.68
C LEU A 66 2.18 -2.43 4.69
N ARG A 67 1.28 -2.90 5.54
CA ARG A 67 0.93 -4.30 5.64
C ARG A 67 -0.58 -4.48 5.65
N ILE A 68 -1.08 -5.29 4.74
CA ILE A 68 -2.46 -5.76 4.73
C ILE A 68 -2.45 -7.16 5.34
N HIS A 69 -3.14 -7.30 6.47
CA HIS A 69 -3.40 -8.60 7.07
C HIS A 69 -4.67 -9.16 6.44
N ALA A 70 -4.51 -10.22 5.66
CA ALA A 70 -5.60 -10.82 4.92
C ALA A 70 -6.02 -12.13 5.58
N GLY A 71 -7.30 -12.26 5.89
CA GLY A 71 -7.90 -13.53 6.32
C GLY A 71 -8.29 -14.45 5.16
N GLY A 72 -8.14 -13.96 3.92
CA GLY A 72 -8.44 -14.71 2.70
C GLY A 72 -7.22 -15.47 2.16
N PRO A 73 -7.39 -16.14 0.99
CA PRO A 73 -6.38 -17.01 0.39
C PRO A 73 -5.07 -16.30 0.02
N LEU A 74 -5.06 -14.96 -0.09
CA LEU A 74 -3.87 -14.15 -0.39
C LEU A 74 -2.85 -14.12 0.76
N GLN A 75 -3.26 -14.40 2.00
CA GLN A 75 -2.43 -14.47 3.21
C GLN A 75 -1.68 -13.16 3.55
N GLY A 76 -2.13 -12.05 3.00
CA GLY A 76 -1.57 -10.73 3.27
C GLY A 76 -0.65 -10.19 2.18
N VAL A 77 -0.44 -8.87 2.25
CA VAL A 77 0.45 -8.13 1.35
C VAL A 77 1.29 -7.17 2.17
N THR A 78 2.59 -7.15 1.93
CA THR A 78 3.51 -6.23 2.59
C THR A 78 4.26 -5.42 1.55
N VAL A 79 4.33 -4.12 1.74
CA VAL A 79 5.08 -3.18 0.89
C VAL A 79 5.90 -2.25 1.77
N THR A 80 7.14 -2.01 1.37
CA THR A 80 8.01 -1.00 1.97
C THR A 80 8.38 0.03 0.91
N ALA A 81 8.27 1.30 1.25
CA ALA A 81 8.58 2.43 0.39
C ALA A 81 9.57 3.37 1.09
N ASP A 82 10.47 3.98 0.33
CA ASP A 82 11.34 5.05 0.79
C ASP A 82 10.81 6.44 0.35
N SER A 83 11.51 7.50 0.78
CA SER A 83 11.17 8.88 0.41
C SER A 83 11.46 9.23 -1.04
N HIS A 84 12.23 8.40 -1.76
CA HIS A 84 12.59 8.60 -3.16
C HIS A 84 11.60 7.93 -4.12
N GLY A 85 10.58 7.26 -3.58
CA GLY A 85 9.57 6.54 -4.37
C GLY A 85 10.00 5.14 -4.76
N ASN A 86 11.15 4.64 -4.29
CA ASN A 86 11.49 3.24 -4.47
C ASN A 86 10.61 2.38 -3.56
N VAL A 87 10.10 1.30 -4.12
CA VAL A 87 9.21 0.38 -3.39
C VAL A 87 9.64 -1.06 -3.60
N LYS A 88 9.39 -1.86 -2.59
CA LYS A 88 9.47 -3.31 -2.66
C LYS A 88 8.31 -3.92 -1.89
N GLY A 89 7.83 -5.06 -2.34
CA GLY A 89 6.73 -5.72 -1.65
C GLY A 89 6.55 -7.15 -2.10
N TYR A 90 5.79 -7.88 -1.33
CA TYR A 90 5.45 -9.27 -1.59
C TYR A 90 4.04 -9.60 -1.10
N VAL A 91 3.50 -10.70 -1.59
CA VAL A 91 2.25 -11.31 -1.14
C VAL A 91 2.56 -12.62 -0.42
N GLY A 92 1.72 -12.99 0.53
CA GLY A 92 1.89 -14.24 1.28
C GLY A 92 1.68 -15.48 0.40
N ASN A 93 0.69 -15.43 -0.50
CA ASN A 93 0.45 -16.48 -1.47
C ASN A 93 0.34 -15.88 -2.88
N PRO A 94 1.36 -16.07 -3.75
CA PRO A 94 1.37 -15.52 -5.10
C PRO A 94 0.44 -16.25 -6.08
N ASP A 95 0.11 -17.52 -5.83
CA ASP A 95 -0.59 -18.40 -6.77
C ASP A 95 -2.11 -18.41 -6.57
N VAL A 96 -2.66 -17.43 -5.88
CA VAL A 96 -4.10 -17.35 -5.62
C VAL A 96 -4.87 -17.25 -6.92
N CYS A 97 -5.73 -18.23 -7.18
CA CYS A 97 -6.66 -18.23 -8.29
C CYS A 97 -8.09 -18.31 -7.75
N ILE A 98 -8.85 -17.23 -7.92
CA ILE A 98 -10.28 -17.17 -7.60
C ILE A 98 -11.06 -16.69 -8.80
N PRO A 99 -12.32 -17.16 -8.95
CA PRO A 99 -13.17 -16.76 -10.07
C PRO A 99 -13.41 -15.23 -10.06
N ALA A 100 -13.73 -14.69 -11.21
CA ALA A 100 -14.15 -13.31 -11.32
C ALA A 100 -15.42 -13.05 -10.50
N ASN A 101 -15.53 -11.82 -10.00
CA ASN A 101 -16.73 -11.41 -9.27
C ASN A 101 -17.96 -11.35 -10.21
N SER A 102 -19.16 -11.12 -9.64
CA SER A 102 -20.42 -11.02 -10.38
C SER A 102 -20.43 -9.97 -11.51
N LYS A 103 -19.46 -9.04 -11.51
CA LYS A 103 -19.27 -8.02 -12.55
C LYS A 103 -18.21 -8.40 -13.59
N GLY A 104 -17.72 -9.63 -13.59
CA GLY A 104 -16.68 -10.11 -14.51
C GLY A 104 -15.29 -9.51 -14.27
N LYS A 105 -15.03 -8.94 -13.09
CA LYS A 105 -13.73 -8.33 -12.73
C LYS A 105 -12.97 -9.21 -11.74
N LEU A 106 -11.64 -9.03 -11.68
CA LEU A 106 -10.80 -9.69 -10.68
C LEU A 106 -11.31 -9.40 -9.26
N ASP A 107 -11.58 -10.45 -8.50
CA ASP A 107 -12.08 -10.34 -7.12
C ASP A 107 -10.94 -10.21 -6.11
N VAL A 108 -10.29 -9.05 -6.11
CA VAL A 108 -9.23 -8.75 -5.14
C VAL A 108 -9.77 -8.71 -3.71
N ALA A 109 -11.03 -8.27 -3.54
CA ALA A 109 -11.65 -8.23 -2.22
C ALA A 109 -11.85 -9.63 -1.65
N GLY A 110 -12.32 -10.57 -2.47
CA GLY A 110 -12.45 -11.98 -2.09
C GLY A 110 -11.09 -12.63 -1.80
N ALA A 111 -10.04 -12.27 -2.55
CA ALA A 111 -8.68 -12.76 -2.31
C ALA A 111 -8.12 -12.28 -0.97
N VAL A 112 -8.34 -11.03 -0.62
CA VAL A 112 -7.92 -10.45 0.67
C VAL A 112 -8.80 -10.96 1.80
N GLY A 113 -10.11 -11.09 1.56
CA GLY A 113 -11.07 -11.43 2.61
C GLY A 113 -11.21 -10.32 3.65
N VAL A 114 -11.65 -10.69 4.85
CA VAL A 114 -11.72 -9.77 5.98
C VAL A 114 -10.32 -9.57 6.56
N GLY A 115 -9.90 -8.33 6.70
CA GLY A 115 -8.56 -8.02 7.19
C GLY A 115 -8.43 -6.54 7.57
N PHE A 116 -7.27 -6.18 8.07
CA PHE A 116 -6.93 -4.80 8.42
C PHE A 116 -5.58 -4.41 7.81
N MET A 117 -5.35 -3.11 7.67
CA MET A 117 -4.09 -2.57 7.13
C MET A 117 -3.35 -1.81 8.24
N ASP A 118 -2.07 -2.14 8.40
CA ASP A 118 -1.15 -1.41 9.25
C ASP A 118 -0.17 -0.59 8.42
N GLY A 119 0.18 0.59 8.90
CA GLY A 119 1.26 1.41 8.35
C GLY A 119 2.25 1.79 9.44
N THR A 120 3.52 1.56 9.22
CA THR A 120 4.59 1.95 10.14
C THR A 120 5.63 2.78 9.40
N LYS A 121 5.91 3.98 9.91
CA LYS A 121 7.01 4.82 9.44
C LYS A 121 8.21 4.63 10.36
N ARG A 122 9.40 4.34 9.79
CA ARG A 122 10.68 4.30 10.50
C ARG A 122 11.66 5.27 9.85
N ALA A 123 12.36 6.03 10.68
CA ALA A 123 13.61 6.66 10.26
C ALA A 123 14.73 5.64 10.36
N ILE A 124 15.50 5.42 9.30
CA ILE A 124 16.71 4.62 9.38
C ILE A 124 17.78 5.52 9.99
N CYS A 125 18.03 5.38 11.27
CA CYS A 125 19.22 5.93 11.90
C CYS A 125 20.41 5.04 11.53
N GLY A 126 21.44 5.60 10.89
CA GLY A 126 22.69 4.88 10.63
C GLY A 126 23.27 4.36 11.94
N THR A 127 23.70 3.10 11.93
CA THR A 127 24.46 2.37 12.95
C THR A 127 24.52 3.00 14.35
N GLY A 128 23.46 2.78 15.11
CA GLY A 128 23.38 3.13 16.50
C GLY A 128 22.10 2.54 17.05
N CYS A 129 22.19 1.32 17.58
CA CYS A 129 21.06 0.67 18.22
C CYS A 129 20.60 1.51 19.41
N SER A 130 19.50 2.20 19.29
CA SER A 130 18.75 2.72 20.41
C SER A 130 17.34 2.20 20.30
N SER A 131 17.05 1.24 21.15
CA SER A 131 15.74 0.65 21.34
C SER A 131 14.82 1.62 22.07
N ASP A 132 14.25 2.57 21.38
CA ASP A 132 13.11 3.30 21.92
C ASP A 132 11.81 2.82 21.27
N GLN A 133 11.12 1.98 22.02
CA GLN A 133 9.86 1.31 21.63
C GLN A 133 8.64 2.22 21.79
N ARG A 134 8.80 3.53 21.96
CA ARG A 134 7.71 4.42 22.40
C ARG A 134 7.04 5.29 21.34
N ASP A 135 7.35 5.16 20.06
CA ASP A 135 6.66 5.95 19.03
C ASP A 135 5.88 5.07 18.03
N ARG A 136 5.00 4.23 18.56
CA ARG A 136 3.97 3.55 17.75
C ARG A 136 2.79 4.49 17.55
N ARG A 137 2.95 5.53 16.77
CA ARG A 137 1.78 6.25 16.23
C ARG A 137 1.21 5.39 15.10
N ARG A 138 0.15 4.68 15.42
CA ARG A 138 -0.70 4.00 14.43
C ARG A 138 -1.36 5.08 13.57
N SER A 139 -0.82 5.31 12.39
CA SER A 139 -1.52 6.11 11.39
C SER A 139 -2.54 5.20 10.69
N HIS A 140 -3.80 5.35 11.02
CA HIS A 140 -4.87 4.74 10.25
C HIS A 140 -5.02 5.50 8.93
N LEU A 141 -4.68 4.86 7.83
CA LEU A 141 -4.81 5.42 6.49
C LEU A 141 -6.05 4.85 5.82
N LEU A 142 -6.99 5.73 5.53
CA LEU A 142 -8.19 5.42 4.76
C LEU A 142 -7.87 5.47 3.27
N PHE A 143 -7.93 4.34 2.58
CA PHE A 143 -7.91 4.28 1.14
C PHE A 143 -9.33 4.40 0.59
N CYS A 144 -9.62 5.51 -0.07
CA CYS A 144 -10.84 5.67 -0.84
C CYS A 144 -10.57 5.24 -2.29
N ASN A 145 -11.04 4.04 -2.69
CA ASN A 145 -10.95 3.57 -4.06
C ASN A 145 -12.20 4.05 -4.82
N GLN A 146 -12.08 5.11 -5.61
CA GLN A 146 -13.18 5.74 -6.33
C GLN A 146 -13.80 4.91 -7.49
N ARG A 147 -13.45 3.65 -7.67
CA ARG A 147 -14.05 2.80 -8.72
C ARG A 147 -14.76 1.53 -8.26
N ALA A 148 -14.85 1.29 -6.96
CA ALA A 148 -15.73 0.25 -6.43
C ALA A 148 -16.48 0.86 -5.25
N GLY A 149 -17.79 0.87 -5.34
CA GLY A 149 -18.70 1.55 -4.42
C GLY A 149 -18.27 1.50 -2.96
N SER A 150 -18.36 2.65 -2.37
CA SER A 150 -18.17 2.99 -0.97
C SER A 150 -18.23 1.83 0.02
N VAL A 151 -17.10 1.53 0.65
CA VAL A 151 -17.11 0.99 2.00
C VAL A 151 -16.30 1.95 2.86
N CYS A 152 -17.01 2.91 3.41
CA CYS A 152 -16.49 3.77 4.47
C CYS A 152 -16.66 3.00 5.79
N GLY A 153 -15.61 2.32 6.24
CA GLY A 153 -15.55 1.76 7.58
C GLY A 153 -15.12 2.85 8.56
N ARG A 154 -16.08 3.44 9.23
CA ARG A 154 -15.82 4.33 10.36
C ARG A 154 -15.48 3.46 11.57
N THR A 155 -14.21 3.32 11.94
CA THR A 155 -13.85 2.84 13.26
C THR A 155 -13.78 4.05 14.19
N GLY A 156 -14.78 4.18 15.04
CA GLY A 156 -14.78 5.15 16.12
C GLY A 156 -13.65 4.84 17.10
N CYS A 157 -12.86 5.84 17.44
CA CYS A 157 -12.09 5.83 18.66
C CYS A 157 -13.10 5.95 19.81
N ALA A 158 -13.18 4.94 20.65
CA ALA A 158 -13.72 5.11 21.98
C ALA A 158 -12.54 5.51 22.87
N ASP A 159 -12.63 6.71 23.42
CA ASP A 159 -11.82 7.13 24.56
C ASP A 159 -12.28 6.35 25.80
N GLU A 160 -11.35 5.66 26.43
CA GLU A 160 -11.26 5.45 27.86
C GLU A 160 -9.78 5.20 28.23
#